data_98470bd2c5fc71bf7ce06b47ab705d5c
#
_entry.id   98470bd2c5fc71bf7ce06b47ab705d5c
#
_cell.length_a   1.000
_cell.length_b   1.000
_cell.length_c   1.000
_cell.angle_alpha   90.00
_cell.angle_beta   90.00
_cell.angle_gamma   90.00
#
_symmetry.space_group_name_H-M   'P 1'
#
loop_
_entity.id
_entity.type
_entity.pdbx_description
1 polymer ?
#
loop_
_entity_poly.entity_id
_entity_poly.type
_entity_poly.pdbx_seq_one_letter_code
_entity_poly.pdbx_strand_id
1 'polypeptide(L)'
;MTKILITEFINQNSLENLNKKFDVKYDEKLCENKIEIEKIIKDYDGLIVRNKTQVNSDILKHASNLKFIGRLGVGLDNIDTEYCKNENIHVQPATG
;
A
#
# COMPACT_ATOMS: atom_id res chain seq x y z
N MET A 1 -5.28 -9.73 -13.33
CA MET A 1 -5.03 -10.07 -11.93
C MET A 1 -4.76 -8.81 -11.13
N THR A 2 -5.31 -8.72 -9.95
CA THR A 2 -5.12 -7.55 -9.10
C THR A 2 -3.65 -7.37 -8.73
N LYS A 3 -3.13 -6.17 -8.90
CA LYS A 3 -1.73 -5.85 -8.66
C LYS A 3 -1.57 -5.14 -7.32
N ILE A 4 -0.69 -5.66 -6.46
CA ILE A 4 -0.46 -5.12 -5.13
C ILE A 4 0.99 -4.70 -4.98
N LEU A 5 1.20 -3.50 -4.43
CA LEU A 5 2.52 -2.99 -4.09
C LEU A 5 2.70 -3.07 -2.58
N ILE A 6 3.79 -3.68 -2.14
CA ILE A 6 4.14 -3.77 -0.71
C ILE A 6 5.43 -3.00 -0.51
N THR A 7 5.39 -1.94 0.28
CA THR A 7 6.49 -0.99 0.42
C THR A 7 7.30 -1.15 1.70
N GLU A 8 6.88 -2.06 2.58
CA GLU A 8 7.55 -2.30 3.86
C GLU A 8 7.61 -3.79 4.14
N PHE A 9 8.31 -4.17 5.19
CA PHE A 9 8.49 -5.56 5.55
C PHE A 9 7.16 -6.30 5.74
N ILE A 10 7.08 -7.50 5.19
CA ILE A 10 5.99 -8.43 5.43
C ILE A 10 6.61 -9.81 5.67
N ASN A 11 6.01 -10.62 6.55
CA ASN A 11 6.56 -11.94 6.81
C ASN A 11 6.36 -12.88 5.62
N GLN A 12 7.21 -13.91 5.57
CA GLN A 12 7.26 -14.82 4.42
C GLN A 12 5.93 -15.53 4.16
N ASN A 13 5.26 -15.99 5.21
CA ASN A 13 3.99 -16.70 5.05
C ASN A 13 2.90 -15.83 4.46
N SER A 14 2.81 -14.58 4.93
CA SER A 14 1.83 -13.62 4.39
C SER A 14 2.13 -13.29 2.94
N LEU A 15 3.42 -13.11 2.61
CA LEU A 15 3.83 -12.82 1.24
C LEU A 15 3.47 -13.97 0.31
N GLU A 16 3.73 -15.21 0.71
CA GLU A 16 3.39 -16.38 -0.09
C GLU A 16 1.89 -16.49 -0.33
N ASN A 17 1.08 -16.21 0.69
CA ASN A 17 -0.37 -16.25 0.55
C ASN A 17 -0.87 -15.20 -0.43
N LEU A 18 -0.30 -14.00 -0.39
CA LEU A 18 -0.66 -12.93 -1.32
C LEU A 18 -0.24 -13.27 -2.75
N ASN A 19 0.94 -13.84 -2.92
CA ASN A 19 1.44 -14.23 -4.24
C ASN A 19 0.56 -15.29 -4.92
N LYS A 20 -0.16 -16.09 -4.15
CA LYS A 20 -1.07 -17.09 -4.71
C LYS A 20 -2.32 -16.47 -5.33
N LYS A 21 -2.71 -15.28 -4.87
CA LYS A 21 -3.98 -14.66 -5.24
C LYS A 21 -3.82 -13.40 -6.09
N PHE A 22 -2.66 -12.75 -5.99
CA PHE A 22 -2.45 -11.43 -6.58
C PHE A 22 -1.10 -11.36 -7.27
N ASP A 23 -0.97 -10.36 -8.15
CA ASP A 23 0.32 -10.01 -8.74
C ASP A 23 1.00 -9.02 -7.80
N VAL A 24 1.99 -9.48 -7.04
CA VAL A 24 2.58 -8.73 -5.94
C VAL A 24 4.00 -8.25 -6.30
N LYS A 25 4.24 -6.96 -6.10
CA LYS A 25 5.59 -6.40 -6.07
C LYS A 25 5.94 -6.08 -4.63
N TYR A 26 6.97 -6.73 -4.12
CA TYR A 26 7.43 -6.54 -2.75
C TYR A 26 8.84 -5.94 -2.74
N ASP A 27 8.97 -4.77 -2.13
CA ASP A 27 10.27 -4.13 -1.92
C ASP A 27 10.19 -3.34 -0.62
N GLU A 28 10.75 -3.91 0.46
CA GLU A 28 10.67 -3.31 1.78
C GLU A 28 11.43 -1.98 1.92
N LYS A 29 12.28 -1.67 0.95
CA LYS A 29 13.04 -0.41 0.95
C LYS A 29 12.27 0.75 0.35
N LEU A 30 11.16 0.48 -0.31
CA LEU A 30 10.35 1.53 -0.92
C LEU A 30 9.81 2.53 0.09
N CYS A 31 9.63 2.12 1.35
CA CYS A 31 9.17 3.04 2.40
C CYS A 31 10.12 4.23 2.60
N GLU A 32 11.36 4.10 2.17
CA GLU A 32 12.35 5.17 2.25
C GLU A 32 12.51 5.92 0.92
N ASN A 33 11.76 5.55 -0.10
CA ASN A 33 11.92 6.12 -1.44
C ASN A 33 10.57 6.60 -1.99
N LYS A 34 10.13 7.73 -1.46
CA LYS A 34 8.86 8.34 -1.83
C LYS A 34 8.75 8.60 -3.32
N ILE A 35 9.83 9.08 -3.94
CA ILE A 35 9.83 9.43 -5.37
C ILE A 35 9.55 8.20 -6.22
N GLU A 36 10.15 7.07 -5.87
CA GLU A 36 9.92 5.83 -6.60
C GLU A 36 8.47 5.35 -6.43
N ILE A 37 7.94 5.44 -5.21
CA ILE A 37 6.54 5.08 -4.98
C ILE A 37 5.63 5.93 -5.86
N GLU A 38 5.88 7.23 -5.93
CA GLU A 38 5.08 8.14 -6.75
C GLU A 38 5.09 7.76 -8.23
N LYS A 39 6.23 7.24 -8.71
CA LYS A 39 6.36 6.85 -10.11
C LYS A 39 5.59 5.58 -10.45
N ILE A 40 5.52 4.63 -9.54
CA ILE A 40 5.01 3.30 -9.86
C ILE A 40 3.61 3.02 -9.34
N ILE A 41 3.12 3.79 -8.35
CA ILE A 41 1.85 3.50 -7.66
C ILE A 41 0.65 3.49 -8.63
N LYS A 42 0.71 4.21 -9.72
CA LYS A 42 -0.38 4.27 -10.70
C LYS A 42 -0.71 2.91 -11.31
N ASP A 43 0.21 1.98 -11.28
CA ASP A 43 0.05 0.66 -11.88
C ASP A 43 -0.57 -0.37 -10.94
N TYR A 44 -0.87 0.03 -9.70
CA TYR A 44 -1.31 -0.90 -8.67
C TYR A 44 -2.73 -0.63 -8.20
N ASP A 45 -3.44 -1.71 -7.90
CA ASP A 45 -4.81 -1.68 -7.38
C ASP A 45 -4.84 -1.64 -5.86
N GLY A 46 -3.80 -2.17 -5.22
CA GLY A 46 -3.69 -2.22 -3.76
C GLY A 46 -2.30 -1.82 -3.29
N LEU A 47 -2.25 -1.29 -2.07
CA LEU A 47 -1.02 -0.88 -1.42
C LEU A 47 -1.01 -1.46 -0.01
N ILE A 48 0.09 -2.12 0.36
CA ILE A 48 0.25 -2.65 1.71
C ILE A 48 1.45 -1.96 2.35
N VAL A 49 1.23 -1.38 3.52
CA VAL A 49 2.24 -0.61 4.27
C VAL A 49 2.23 -1.03 5.73
N ARG A 50 3.25 -0.62 6.46
CA ARG A 50 3.28 -0.67 7.92
C ARG A 50 3.20 0.76 8.44
N ASN A 51 4.16 1.17 9.28
CA ASN A 51 4.13 2.49 9.91
C ASN A 51 5.10 3.51 9.32
N LYS A 52 6.00 3.09 8.44
CA LYS A 52 7.03 3.99 7.89
C LYS A 52 6.58 4.74 6.65
N THR A 53 5.86 4.08 5.78
CA THR A 53 5.41 4.72 4.54
C THR A 53 4.34 5.76 4.85
N GLN A 54 4.61 7.01 4.48
CA GLN A 54 3.65 8.09 4.67
C GLN A 54 2.73 8.15 3.46
N VAL A 55 1.51 7.62 3.63
CA VAL A 55 0.53 7.53 2.55
C VAL A 55 -0.33 8.78 2.60
N ASN A 56 0.20 9.86 2.08
CA ASN A 56 -0.45 11.15 2.08
C ASN A 56 -0.89 11.55 0.67
N SER A 57 -1.46 12.73 0.54
CA SER A 57 -1.96 13.19 -0.75
C SER A 57 -0.86 13.29 -1.82
N ASP A 58 0.40 13.52 -1.43
CA ASP A 58 1.50 13.57 -2.39
C ASP A 58 1.67 12.25 -3.13
N ILE A 59 1.49 11.13 -2.43
CA ILE A 59 1.54 9.81 -3.05
C ILE A 59 0.21 9.46 -3.70
N LEU A 60 -0.88 9.72 -2.98
CA LEU A 60 -2.21 9.28 -3.41
C LEU A 60 -2.69 9.97 -4.68
N LYS A 61 -2.25 11.21 -4.94
CA LYS A 61 -2.63 11.89 -6.18
C LYS A 61 -2.10 11.19 -7.44
N HIS A 62 -1.07 10.35 -7.30
CA HIS A 62 -0.52 9.57 -8.40
C HIS A 62 -1.16 8.18 -8.50
N ALA A 63 -1.96 7.79 -7.52
CA ALA A 63 -2.52 6.44 -7.41
C ALA A 63 -3.87 6.34 -8.11
N SER A 64 -3.88 6.51 -9.43
CA SER A 64 -5.11 6.61 -10.21
C SER A 64 -5.92 5.30 -10.26
N ASN A 65 -5.29 4.17 -10.02
CA ASN A 65 -5.96 2.86 -10.05
C ASN A 65 -6.15 2.24 -8.67
N LEU A 66 -5.68 2.91 -7.62
CA LEU A 66 -5.68 2.35 -6.28
C LEU A 66 -7.11 2.21 -5.73
N LYS A 67 -7.44 1.03 -5.24
CA LYS A 67 -8.76 0.72 -4.70
C LYS A 67 -8.75 0.43 -3.22
N PHE A 68 -7.61 -0.05 -2.68
CA PHE A 68 -7.52 -0.36 -1.26
C PHE A 68 -6.10 -0.20 -0.73
N ILE A 69 -6.02 0.04 0.57
CA ILE A 69 -4.76 0.11 1.31
C ILE A 69 -4.90 -0.81 2.52
N GLY A 70 -3.95 -1.73 2.68
CA GLY A 70 -3.84 -2.57 3.88
C GLY A 70 -2.73 -2.04 4.76
N ARG A 71 -3.00 -1.79 6.04
CA ARG A 71 -2.01 -1.33 6.99
C ARG A 71 -1.73 -2.45 7.98
N LEU A 72 -0.51 -2.99 7.93
CA LEU A 72 -0.09 -4.07 8.81
C LEU A 72 0.23 -3.50 10.20
N GLY A 73 -0.52 -3.94 11.20
CA GLY A 73 -0.39 -3.47 12.56
C GLY A 73 -1.60 -2.67 13.01
N VAL A 74 -1.42 -1.89 14.06
CA VAL A 74 -2.51 -1.09 14.64
C VAL A 74 -2.31 0.39 14.33
N GLY A 75 -3.42 1.13 14.27
CA GLY A 75 -3.41 2.56 13.99
C GLY A 75 -3.36 2.88 12.51
N LEU A 76 -3.69 4.11 12.17
CA LEU A 76 -3.72 4.57 10.78
C LEU A 76 -3.06 5.96 10.65
N ASP A 77 -2.15 6.26 11.57
CA ASP A 77 -1.57 7.61 11.67
C ASP A 77 -0.74 8.01 10.45
N ASN A 78 -0.21 7.02 9.73
CA ASN A 78 0.61 7.28 8.55
C ASN A 78 -0.20 7.30 7.25
N ILE A 79 -1.52 7.24 7.34
CA ILE A 79 -2.39 7.23 6.15
C ILE A 79 -3.38 8.39 6.22
N ASP A 80 -3.47 9.16 5.14
CA ASP A 80 -4.48 10.20 5.00
C ASP A 80 -5.82 9.54 4.68
N THR A 81 -6.52 9.13 5.72
CA THR A 81 -7.77 8.38 5.57
C THR A 81 -8.90 9.22 4.99
N GLU A 82 -8.88 10.53 5.24
CA GLU A 82 -9.88 11.42 4.68
C GLU A 82 -9.76 11.52 3.16
N TYR A 83 -8.53 11.67 2.66
CA TYR A 83 -8.28 11.67 1.22
C TYR A 83 -8.76 10.36 0.60
N CYS A 84 -8.44 9.24 1.23
CA CYS A 84 -8.85 7.92 0.75
C CYS A 84 -10.37 7.80 0.69
N LYS A 85 -11.06 8.28 1.71
CA LYS A 85 -12.52 8.24 1.74
C LYS A 85 -13.12 9.05 0.60
N ASN A 86 -12.56 10.22 0.33
CA ASN A 86 -13.06 11.10 -0.72
C ASN A 86 -12.83 10.51 -2.12
N GLU A 87 -11.78 9.68 -2.27
CA GLU A 87 -11.43 9.06 -3.56
C GLU A 87 -11.89 7.61 -3.65
N ASN A 88 -12.74 7.16 -2.74
CA ASN A 88 -13.26 5.79 -2.69
C ASN A 88 -12.18 4.72 -2.59
N ILE A 89 -11.10 5.03 -1.88
CA ILE A 89 -10.05 4.09 -1.58
C ILE A 89 -10.35 3.45 -0.21
N HIS A 90 -10.53 2.15 -0.19
CA HIS A 90 -10.82 1.44 1.06
C HIS A 90 -9.55 1.27 1.89
N VAL A 91 -9.58 1.71 3.14
CA VAL A 91 -8.44 1.56 4.07
C VAL A 91 -8.82 0.58 5.15
N GLN A 92 -7.99 -0.44 5.32
CA GLN A 92 -8.28 -1.49 6.28
C GLN A 92 -7.02 -1.86 7.07
N PRO A 93 -7.07 -1.86 8.40
CA PRO A 93 -5.99 -2.43 9.19
C PRO A 93 -5.96 -3.94 8.96
N ALA A 94 -4.75 -4.47 8.87
CA ALA A 94 -4.54 -5.90 8.67
C ALA A 94 -3.59 -6.42 9.74
N THR A 95 -3.90 -7.58 10.28
CA THR A 95 -3.01 -8.26 11.22
C THR A 95 -2.18 -9.26 10.42
N GLY A 96 -0.86 -9.17 10.57
CA GLY A 96 -0.05 -10.11 9.79
C GLY A 96 1.41 -10.09 10.09
#